data_d3fcd9d78f17ec1807933fd609d1d06b
#
_entry.id   d3fcd9d78f17ec1807933fd609d1d06b
#
_cell.length_a   1.000
_cell.length_b   1.000
_cell.length_c   1.000
_cell.angle_alpha   90.00
_cell.angle_beta   90.00
_cell.angle_gamma   90.00
#
_symmetry.space_group_name_H-M   'P 1'
#
loop_
_entity.id
_entity.type
_entity.pdbx_description
1 polymer ?
#
loop_
_entity_poly.entity_id
_entity_poly.type
_entity_poly.pdbx_seq_one_letter_code
_entity_poly.pdbx_strand_id
1 'polypeptide(L)'
;LNKVDNVERESGLEEFYDLGLGEGIKISAYHGNGIYELMDSLKHLFSPKIQTEDLIKFSLVGRPNVGKSSLFNYILGDSKSIVDSVPGTTRDSIDADIVHNNENYTIVDTAGIRRKGKIGKEIEYYSVLRTVKAISDCSLSVLVIDCTEQVTAQDQHIAGLIRDSGNGCVVVVNKIDQIDKKQINEKDIIEKLKFFPGIPVVYTSATLKRGIENMFSELVKVNARYRQEFDSDQLWKIVVSLISENIPPSKGKKRVYPVSAKQIGSHPPKIQIKFKNSDLLHFSYKRYIENGLRNIFDLKGVPLQLEISES
;
A
#
# COMPACT_ATOMS: atom_id res chain seq x y z
N LEU A 1 -25.67 25.46 7.07
CA LEU A 1 -27.09 25.44 6.72
C LEU A 1 -27.26 24.83 5.33
N ASN A 2 -27.84 23.65 5.22
CA ASN A 2 -27.97 22.93 3.95
C ASN A 2 -29.35 23.16 3.29
N LYS A 3 -29.45 22.89 1.98
CA LYS A 3 -30.63 23.04 1.12
C LYS A 3 -31.01 24.49 0.84
N VAL A 4 -30.03 25.38 0.82
CA VAL A 4 -30.24 26.78 0.44
C VAL A 4 -30.09 26.89 -1.09
N ASP A 5 -31.18 26.62 -1.80
CA ASP A 5 -31.16 26.46 -3.27
C ASP A 5 -31.68 27.71 -4.00
N ASN A 6 -32.45 28.58 -3.30
CA ASN A 6 -33.06 29.77 -3.86
C ASN A 6 -33.25 30.87 -2.79
N VAL A 7 -33.59 32.10 -3.26
CA VAL A 7 -33.77 33.28 -2.44
C VAL A 7 -34.89 33.16 -1.39
N GLU A 8 -35.94 32.38 -1.68
CA GLU A 8 -37.03 32.14 -0.70
C GLU A 8 -36.58 31.33 0.50
N ARG A 9 -35.62 30.39 0.32
CA ARG A 9 -35.04 29.63 1.42
C ARG A 9 -33.97 30.41 2.17
N GLU A 10 -33.41 31.45 1.58
CA GLU A 10 -32.51 32.36 2.30
C GLU A 10 -33.26 33.19 3.36
N SER A 11 -34.48 33.64 3.10
CA SER A 11 -35.28 34.41 4.06
C SER A 11 -35.73 33.66 5.29
N GLY A 12 -35.74 32.32 5.25
CA GLY A 12 -36.09 31.46 6.40
C GLY A 12 -34.88 31.13 7.30
N LEU A 13 -33.71 31.69 7.05
CA LEU A 13 -32.51 31.35 7.83
C LEU A 13 -32.41 32.14 9.16
N GLU A 14 -33.25 33.13 9.37
CA GLU A 14 -33.25 33.96 10.60
C GLU A 14 -33.49 33.14 11.86
N GLU A 15 -34.32 32.10 11.79
CA GLU A 15 -34.59 31.20 12.90
C GLU A 15 -33.35 30.45 13.41
N PHE A 16 -32.31 30.30 12.57
CA PHE A 16 -31.08 29.61 12.97
C PHE A 16 -30.10 30.51 13.76
N TYR A 17 -30.29 31.84 13.73
CA TYR A 17 -29.52 32.76 14.57
C TYR A 17 -29.84 32.61 16.06
N ASP A 18 -31.07 32.18 16.38
CA ASP A 18 -31.52 31.94 17.75
C ASP A 18 -30.76 30.78 18.41
N LEU A 19 -30.05 29.95 17.63
CA LEU A 19 -29.21 28.89 18.17
C LEU A 19 -27.91 29.44 18.82
N GLY A 20 -27.58 30.71 18.64
CA GLY A 20 -26.37 31.33 19.22
C GLY A 20 -25.04 30.81 18.70
N LEU A 21 -25.04 30.12 17.54
CA LEU A 21 -23.84 29.48 16.95
C LEU A 21 -23.10 30.40 15.96
N GLY A 22 -23.52 31.67 15.81
CA GLY A 22 -22.96 32.60 14.86
C GLY A 22 -23.54 32.46 13.43
N GLU A 23 -22.91 33.08 12.45
CA GLU A 23 -23.32 32.98 11.05
C GLU A 23 -23.04 31.58 10.49
N GLY A 24 -24.12 30.93 10.04
CA GLY A 24 -24.02 29.64 9.41
C GLY A 24 -23.61 29.73 7.93
N ILE A 25 -22.73 28.85 7.48
CA ILE A 25 -22.34 28.76 6.06
C ILE A 25 -23.53 28.17 5.28
N LYS A 26 -23.99 28.91 4.28
CA LYS A 26 -25.09 28.51 3.41
C LYS A 26 -24.60 27.56 2.34
N ILE A 27 -25.17 26.38 2.24
CA ILE A 27 -24.79 25.39 1.20
C ILE A 27 -26.04 24.78 0.54
N SER A 28 -25.87 24.30 -0.67
CA SER A 28 -26.74 23.34 -1.32
C SER A 28 -25.92 22.14 -1.74
N ALA A 29 -25.98 21.07 -0.98
CA ALA A 29 -25.23 19.85 -1.29
C ALA A 29 -25.65 19.22 -2.61
N TYR A 30 -26.92 19.40 -3.01
CA TYR A 30 -27.47 18.90 -4.28
C TYR A 30 -26.94 19.65 -5.49
N HIS A 31 -26.80 20.98 -5.38
CA HIS A 31 -26.31 21.85 -6.46
C HIS A 31 -24.83 22.21 -6.36
N GLY A 32 -24.15 21.79 -5.29
CA GLY A 32 -22.74 22.08 -5.07
C GLY A 32 -22.45 23.53 -4.63
N ASN A 33 -23.48 24.36 -4.40
CA ASN A 33 -23.31 25.75 -3.99
C ASN A 33 -22.80 25.86 -2.55
N GLY A 34 -21.88 26.79 -2.27
CA GLY A 34 -21.36 27.04 -0.93
C GLY A 34 -20.43 25.96 -0.37
N ILE A 35 -20.14 24.89 -1.13
CA ILE A 35 -19.27 23.79 -0.67
C ILE A 35 -17.82 24.27 -0.54
N TYR A 36 -17.37 25.17 -1.43
CA TYR A 36 -16.02 25.71 -1.35
C TYR A 36 -15.81 26.53 -0.08
N GLU A 37 -16.75 27.41 0.24
CA GLU A 37 -16.76 28.26 1.45
C GLU A 37 -16.79 27.40 2.71
N LEU A 38 -17.59 26.33 2.72
CA LEU A 38 -17.62 25.36 3.81
C LEU A 38 -16.26 24.69 3.98
N MET A 39 -15.67 24.17 2.91
CA MET A 39 -14.35 23.51 2.95
C MET A 39 -13.24 24.49 3.39
N ASP A 40 -13.32 25.73 2.94
CA ASP A 40 -12.33 26.75 3.32
C ASP A 40 -12.44 27.13 4.80
N SER A 41 -13.64 27.28 5.33
CA SER A 41 -13.86 27.54 6.75
C SER A 41 -13.43 26.36 7.65
N LEU A 42 -13.53 25.13 7.15
CA LEU A 42 -13.08 23.94 7.85
C LEU A 42 -11.57 23.76 7.86
N LYS A 43 -10.83 24.35 6.89
CA LYS A 43 -9.36 24.25 6.83
C LYS A 43 -8.66 24.67 8.13
N HIS A 44 -9.18 25.65 8.83
CA HIS A 44 -8.63 26.13 10.10
C HIS A 44 -8.87 25.16 11.28
N LEU A 45 -9.88 24.28 11.16
CA LEU A 45 -10.19 23.26 12.16
C LEU A 45 -9.38 21.99 11.95
N PHE A 46 -8.90 21.76 10.74
CA PHE A 46 -7.91 20.74 10.49
C PHE A 46 -6.56 21.28 10.94
N SER A 47 -6.18 20.98 12.17
CA SER A 47 -4.77 21.07 12.54
C SER A 47 -3.96 20.41 11.43
N PRO A 48 -2.80 21.01 10.99
CA PRO A 48 -1.94 20.30 10.08
C PRO A 48 -1.80 18.89 10.68
N LYS A 49 -2.22 17.88 9.91
CA LYS A 49 -1.98 16.48 10.30
C LYS A 49 -0.55 16.49 10.79
N ILE A 50 -0.34 16.19 12.07
CA ILE A 50 1.00 15.85 12.54
C ILE A 50 1.46 14.89 11.49
N GLN A 51 2.45 15.29 10.70
CA GLN A 51 3.02 14.40 9.70
C GLN A 51 3.51 13.23 10.50
N THR A 52 2.71 12.16 10.52
CA THR A 52 3.10 10.88 11.08
C THR A 52 4.04 10.26 10.06
N GLU A 53 5.14 11.00 9.73
CA GLU A 53 6.14 10.58 8.77
C GLU A 53 6.80 9.27 9.21
N ASP A 54 6.68 8.94 10.48
CA ASP A 54 7.32 7.77 11.09
C ASP A 54 6.36 6.59 11.32
N LEU A 55 5.06 6.71 11.00
CA LEU A 55 4.11 5.64 11.23
C LEU A 55 4.07 4.64 10.07
N ILE A 56 4.47 3.41 10.35
CA ILE A 56 4.42 2.31 9.36
C ILE A 56 3.07 1.61 9.44
N LYS A 57 2.19 1.87 8.46
CA LYS A 57 0.90 1.17 8.34
C LYS A 57 1.02 -0.07 7.49
N PHE A 58 0.62 -1.21 8.04
CA PHE A 58 0.64 -2.47 7.30
C PHE A 58 -0.58 -3.35 7.58
N SER A 59 -0.90 -4.22 6.64
CA SER A 59 -1.94 -5.25 6.78
C SER A 59 -1.33 -6.64 6.87
N LEU A 60 -1.98 -7.54 7.65
CA LEU A 60 -1.69 -8.97 7.66
C LEU A 60 -2.70 -9.68 6.75
N VAL A 61 -2.28 -10.10 5.58
CA VAL A 61 -3.14 -10.76 4.59
C VAL A 61 -2.65 -12.17 4.27
N GLY A 62 -3.50 -13.00 3.71
CA GLY A 62 -3.20 -14.39 3.38
C GLY A 62 -4.45 -15.27 3.51
N ARG A 63 -4.35 -16.51 3.06
CA ARG A 63 -5.42 -17.52 3.12
C ARG A 63 -5.95 -17.74 4.54
N PRO A 64 -7.14 -18.32 4.71
CA PRO A 64 -7.56 -18.84 6.00
C PRO A 64 -6.55 -19.87 6.55
N ASN A 65 -6.42 -19.90 7.87
CA ASN A 65 -5.61 -20.89 8.63
C ASN A 65 -4.07 -20.84 8.44
N VAL A 66 -3.51 -19.89 7.70
CA VAL A 66 -2.03 -19.71 7.58
C VAL A 66 -1.38 -19.16 8.87
N GLY A 67 -2.19 -18.79 9.87
CA GLY A 67 -1.70 -18.36 11.18
C GLY A 67 -1.68 -16.84 11.39
N LYS A 68 -2.42 -16.04 10.59
CA LYS A 68 -2.52 -14.58 10.76
C LYS A 68 -2.93 -14.18 12.17
N SER A 69 -3.98 -14.82 12.72
CA SER A 69 -4.46 -14.50 14.08
C SER A 69 -3.46 -14.87 15.16
N SER A 70 -2.72 -15.95 15.00
CA SER A 70 -1.67 -16.34 15.94
C SER A 70 -0.50 -15.37 15.89
N LEU A 71 -0.11 -14.95 14.68
CA LEU A 71 0.94 -13.95 14.46
C LEU A 71 0.55 -12.60 15.05
N PHE A 72 -0.68 -12.17 14.81
CA PHE A 72 -1.24 -10.93 15.36
C PHE A 72 -1.27 -10.94 16.89
N ASN A 73 -1.77 -12.03 17.49
CA ASN A 73 -1.81 -12.15 18.96
C ASN A 73 -0.40 -12.15 19.57
N TYR A 74 0.57 -12.76 18.87
CA TYR A 74 1.95 -12.72 19.29
C TYR A 74 2.51 -11.28 19.24
N ILE A 75 2.32 -10.58 18.13
CA ILE A 75 2.75 -9.19 17.97
C ILE A 75 2.18 -8.30 19.10
N LEU A 76 0.89 -8.43 19.41
CA LEU A 76 0.26 -7.66 20.49
C LEU A 76 0.77 -8.04 21.89
N GLY A 77 1.11 -9.32 22.11
CA GLY A 77 1.60 -9.80 23.39
C GLY A 77 3.06 -9.45 23.68
N ASP A 78 3.86 -9.22 22.65
CA ASP A 78 5.30 -8.94 22.75
C ASP A 78 5.62 -7.45 22.68
N SER A 79 4.77 -6.67 22.01
CA SER A 79 4.93 -5.22 21.91
C SER A 79 4.52 -4.53 23.21
N LYS A 80 5.23 -3.46 23.57
CA LYS A 80 4.74 -2.49 24.57
C LYS A 80 3.56 -1.75 23.92
N SER A 81 2.42 -2.43 23.77
CA SER A 81 1.27 -1.92 23.09
C SER A 81 0.57 -0.89 23.96
N ILE A 82 0.46 0.32 23.45
CA ILE A 82 -0.58 1.23 23.86
C ILE A 82 -1.76 0.88 22.92
N VAL A 83 -2.62 -0.04 23.37
CA VAL A 83 -3.91 -0.24 22.70
C VAL A 83 -4.83 0.87 23.20
N ASP A 84 -4.68 2.06 22.66
CA ASP A 84 -5.75 3.04 22.73
C ASP A 84 -6.79 2.69 21.64
N SER A 85 -7.70 1.79 22.03
CA SER A 85 -8.96 1.71 21.35
C SER A 85 -9.75 2.97 21.71
N VAL A 86 -9.61 4.04 20.93
CA VAL A 86 -10.52 5.17 21.01
C VAL A 86 -11.88 4.68 20.51
N PRO A 87 -12.89 4.48 21.38
CA PRO A 87 -14.22 4.10 20.96
C PRO A 87 -14.87 5.34 20.34
N GLY A 88 -15.04 5.36 19.03
CA GLY A 88 -15.87 6.45 18.47
C GLY A 88 -15.78 6.78 17.00
N THR A 89 -14.97 6.12 16.19
CA THR A 89 -14.97 6.40 14.74
C THR A 89 -15.22 5.13 13.94
N THR A 90 -16.43 5.02 13.43
CA THR A 90 -16.98 4.10 12.43
C THR A 90 -16.90 2.58 12.73
N ARG A 91 -18.04 1.94 12.60
CA ARG A 91 -18.40 0.56 12.95
C ARG A 91 -17.65 -0.58 12.23
N ASP A 92 -16.62 -0.33 11.37
CA ASP A 92 -16.17 -1.35 10.41
C ASP A 92 -14.66 -1.71 10.39
N SER A 93 -13.74 -0.93 10.95
CA SER A 93 -12.32 -1.31 11.01
C SER A 93 -11.72 -0.96 12.37
N ILE A 94 -11.17 -1.96 13.06
CA ILE A 94 -10.42 -1.75 14.29
C ILE A 94 -8.95 -1.89 13.91
N ASP A 95 -8.24 -0.78 13.87
CA ASP A 95 -6.79 -0.74 13.71
C ASP A 95 -6.11 -0.97 15.07
N ALA A 96 -4.88 -1.46 15.09
CA ALA A 96 -4.11 -1.66 16.29
C ALA A 96 -2.75 -0.94 16.17
N ASP A 97 -2.56 0.06 17.02
CA ASP A 97 -1.28 0.74 17.12
C ASP A 97 -0.34 0.00 18.07
N ILE A 98 0.89 -0.19 17.65
CA ILE A 98 1.92 -0.88 18.39
C ILE A 98 3.25 -0.13 18.30
N VAL A 99 4.07 -0.25 19.33
CA VAL A 99 5.45 0.23 19.34
C VAL A 99 6.38 -0.99 19.43
N HIS A 100 7.29 -1.12 18.47
CA HIS A 100 8.28 -2.17 18.43
C HIS A 100 9.65 -1.59 18.10
N ASN A 101 10.65 -1.83 18.94
CA ASN A 101 12.02 -1.28 18.79
C ASN A 101 12.08 0.23 18.55
N ASN A 102 11.27 1.02 19.27
CA ASN A 102 11.11 2.48 19.13
C ASN A 102 10.49 2.96 17.79
N GLU A 103 10.02 2.07 16.97
CA GLU A 103 9.27 2.40 15.76
C GLU A 103 7.76 2.23 16.01
N ASN A 104 6.97 3.12 15.41
CA ASN A 104 5.52 3.11 15.53
C ASN A 104 4.88 2.41 14.33
N TYR A 105 3.99 1.46 14.61
CA TYR A 105 3.28 0.70 13.58
C TYR A 105 1.78 0.73 13.83
N THR A 106 1.00 0.70 12.73
CA THR A 106 -0.43 0.45 12.76
C THR A 106 -0.76 -0.79 11.94
N ILE A 107 -1.36 -1.79 12.57
CA ILE A 107 -1.92 -2.96 11.88
C ILE A 107 -3.37 -2.65 11.53
N VAL A 108 -3.71 -2.59 10.24
CA VAL A 108 -5.06 -2.26 9.77
C VAL A 108 -5.96 -3.49 9.66
N ASP A 109 -7.28 -3.27 9.78
CA ASP A 109 -8.35 -4.30 9.69
C ASP A 109 -8.15 -5.50 10.64
N THR A 110 -7.85 -5.24 11.88
CA THR A 110 -7.67 -6.31 12.89
C THR A 110 -8.97 -7.06 13.19
N ALA A 111 -10.14 -6.50 12.84
CA ALA A 111 -11.45 -7.15 13.00
C ALA A 111 -11.55 -8.44 12.18
N GLY A 112 -11.00 -8.47 10.97
CA GLY A 112 -10.90 -9.66 10.13
C GLY A 112 -10.00 -10.74 10.72
N ILE A 113 -9.01 -10.33 11.51
CA ILE A 113 -8.05 -11.24 12.16
C ILE A 113 -8.61 -11.80 13.47
N ARG A 114 -9.35 -10.99 14.24
CA ARG A 114 -9.89 -11.35 15.58
C ARG A 114 -11.10 -12.29 15.53
N ARG A 115 -11.93 -12.21 14.49
CA ARG A 115 -13.14 -13.07 14.40
C ARG A 115 -12.74 -14.50 14.02
N LYS A 116 -12.61 -15.36 15.02
CA LYS A 116 -12.63 -16.81 14.86
C LYS A 116 -14.08 -17.25 14.75
N GLY A 117 -14.53 -17.79 13.61
CA GLY A 117 -15.77 -18.51 13.64
C GLY A 117 -16.59 -18.55 12.36
N LYS A 118 -17.06 -19.76 12.08
CA LYS A 118 -18.06 -20.24 11.13
C LYS A 118 -17.81 -19.94 9.66
N ILE A 119 -17.28 -20.94 9.00
CA ILE A 119 -16.99 -20.99 7.57
C ILE A 119 -18.27 -21.44 6.85
N GLY A 120 -18.84 -20.57 6.01
CA GLY A 120 -19.87 -20.89 5.03
C GLY A 120 -19.50 -20.29 3.68
N LYS A 121 -20.01 -20.84 2.57
CA LYS A 121 -19.64 -20.44 1.21
C LYS A 121 -19.83 -18.96 0.85
N GLU A 122 -20.74 -18.25 1.51
CA GLU A 122 -20.92 -16.79 1.37
C GLU A 122 -19.75 -15.98 1.97
N ILE A 123 -18.95 -16.57 2.85
CA ILE A 123 -17.88 -15.93 3.60
C ILE A 123 -16.62 -15.74 2.73
N GLU A 124 -16.45 -16.51 1.66
CA GLU A 124 -15.28 -16.40 0.78
C GLU A 124 -15.26 -15.06 0.03
N TYR A 125 -16.40 -14.63 -0.51
CA TYR A 125 -16.52 -13.35 -1.20
C TYR A 125 -16.28 -12.15 -0.25
N TYR A 126 -16.86 -12.19 0.95
CA TYR A 126 -16.62 -11.17 1.98
C TYR A 126 -15.16 -11.18 2.49
N SER A 127 -14.49 -12.33 2.48
CA SER A 127 -13.08 -12.42 2.83
C SER A 127 -12.17 -11.74 1.81
N VAL A 128 -12.46 -11.86 0.51
CA VAL A 128 -11.71 -11.18 -0.56
C VAL A 128 -11.90 -9.66 -0.48
N LEU A 129 -13.14 -9.19 -0.34
CA LEU A 129 -13.42 -7.75 -0.22
C LEU A 129 -12.72 -7.12 0.99
N ARG A 130 -12.67 -7.82 2.12
CA ARG A 130 -11.93 -7.36 3.31
C ARG A 130 -10.43 -7.33 3.04
N THR A 131 -9.90 -8.35 2.39
CA THR A 131 -8.47 -8.38 2.02
C THR A 131 -8.12 -7.18 1.12
N VAL A 132 -8.95 -6.89 0.12
CA VAL A 132 -8.78 -5.71 -0.75
C VAL A 132 -8.85 -4.42 0.05
N LYS A 133 -9.82 -4.30 0.96
CA LYS A 133 -9.94 -3.12 1.85
C LYS A 133 -8.71 -2.97 2.74
N ALA A 134 -8.28 -4.03 3.43
CA ALA A 134 -7.10 -3.99 4.27
C ALA A 134 -5.83 -3.58 3.50
N ILE A 135 -5.69 -4.04 2.25
CA ILE A 135 -4.59 -3.64 1.37
C ILE A 135 -4.71 -2.15 0.99
N SER A 136 -5.91 -1.67 0.67
CA SER A 136 -6.11 -0.27 0.26
C SER A 136 -5.91 0.74 1.40
N ASP A 137 -6.12 0.33 2.65
CA ASP A 137 -6.04 1.19 3.82
C ASP A 137 -4.62 1.32 4.40
N CYS A 138 -3.62 0.68 3.77
CA CYS A 138 -2.21 0.72 4.19
C CYS A 138 -1.24 0.87 3.02
N SER A 139 0.02 1.19 3.34
CA SER A 139 1.11 1.30 2.35
C SER A 139 1.88 -0.01 2.18
N LEU A 140 1.89 -0.85 3.20
CA LEU A 140 2.63 -2.10 3.22
C LEU A 140 1.69 -3.27 3.53
N SER A 141 2.00 -4.43 2.97
CA SER A 141 1.27 -5.67 3.24
C SER A 141 2.21 -6.80 3.63
N VAL A 142 1.86 -7.52 4.67
CA VAL A 142 2.53 -8.75 5.07
C VAL A 142 1.70 -9.92 4.54
N LEU A 143 2.21 -10.59 3.51
CA LEU A 143 1.58 -11.79 2.96
C LEU A 143 2.02 -13.01 3.78
N VAL A 144 1.11 -13.56 4.56
CA VAL A 144 1.37 -14.75 5.39
C VAL A 144 1.01 -16.00 4.61
N ILE A 145 1.97 -16.90 4.43
CA ILE A 145 1.81 -18.21 3.81
C ILE A 145 2.17 -19.34 4.81
N ASP A 146 1.60 -20.50 4.61
CA ASP A 146 1.86 -21.68 5.43
C ASP A 146 3.02 -22.49 4.86
N CYS A 147 4.06 -22.75 5.64
CA CYS A 147 5.23 -23.51 5.18
C CYS A 147 4.93 -25.00 4.96
N THR A 148 3.85 -25.53 5.55
CA THR A 148 3.44 -26.94 5.38
C THR A 148 2.81 -27.20 4.02
N GLU A 149 2.46 -26.14 3.32
CA GLU A 149 1.89 -26.18 1.97
C GLU A 149 2.79 -25.39 1.02
N GLN A 150 2.81 -25.78 -0.24
CA GLN A 150 3.45 -24.96 -1.27
C GLN A 150 2.64 -23.68 -1.50
N VAL A 151 3.28 -22.64 -2.06
CA VAL A 151 2.57 -21.43 -2.50
C VAL A 151 1.43 -21.81 -3.44
N THR A 152 0.21 -21.54 -3.03
CA THR A 152 -1.01 -21.89 -3.75
C THR A 152 -1.43 -20.81 -4.74
N ALA A 153 -2.37 -21.12 -5.63
CA ALA A 153 -2.95 -20.14 -6.54
C ALA A 153 -3.64 -18.99 -5.79
N GLN A 154 -4.23 -19.26 -4.61
CA GLN A 154 -4.85 -18.22 -3.78
C GLN A 154 -3.82 -17.28 -3.15
N ASP A 155 -2.65 -17.80 -2.72
CA ASP A 155 -1.55 -16.97 -2.23
C ASP A 155 -1.02 -16.06 -3.36
N GLN A 156 -0.87 -16.61 -4.57
CA GLN A 156 -0.48 -15.84 -5.76
C GLN A 156 -1.50 -14.76 -6.11
N HIS A 157 -2.80 -15.06 -5.99
CA HIS A 157 -3.86 -14.10 -6.23
C HIS A 157 -3.79 -12.93 -5.24
N ILE A 158 -3.62 -13.21 -3.94
CA ILE A 158 -3.48 -12.17 -2.91
C ILE A 158 -2.22 -11.33 -3.16
N ALA A 159 -1.08 -11.96 -3.51
CA ALA A 159 0.13 -11.24 -3.87
C ALA A 159 -0.07 -10.34 -5.10
N GLY A 160 -0.88 -10.80 -6.07
CA GLY A 160 -1.30 -9.99 -7.22
C GLY A 160 -2.08 -8.75 -6.80
N LEU A 161 -3.06 -8.90 -5.90
CA LEU A 161 -3.84 -7.78 -5.35
C LEU A 161 -2.95 -6.74 -4.65
N ILE A 162 -1.95 -7.20 -3.86
CA ILE A 162 -0.99 -6.31 -3.18
C ILE A 162 -0.19 -5.51 -4.23
N ARG A 163 0.34 -6.16 -5.25
CA ARG A 163 1.09 -5.50 -6.33
C ARG A 163 0.24 -4.47 -7.07
N ASP A 164 -0.98 -4.87 -7.43
CA ASP A 164 -1.87 -4.03 -8.24
C ASP A 164 -2.40 -2.82 -7.46
N SER A 165 -2.47 -2.93 -6.12
CA SER A 165 -2.75 -1.80 -5.22
C SER A 165 -1.55 -0.86 -5.04
N GLY A 166 -0.37 -1.24 -5.51
CA GLY A 166 0.85 -0.44 -5.35
C GLY A 166 1.49 -0.54 -3.97
N ASN A 167 1.14 -1.53 -3.15
CA ASN A 167 1.68 -1.67 -1.80
C ASN A 167 3.07 -2.32 -1.81
N GLY A 168 3.93 -1.88 -0.87
CA GLY A 168 5.12 -2.65 -0.52
C GLY A 168 4.72 -3.98 0.13
N CYS A 169 5.54 -5.03 -0.05
CA CYS A 169 5.20 -6.36 0.43
C CYS A 169 6.39 -7.08 1.07
N VAL A 170 6.10 -7.74 2.20
CA VAL A 170 6.97 -8.74 2.84
C VAL A 170 6.21 -10.07 2.88
N VAL A 171 6.83 -11.15 2.43
CA VAL A 171 6.27 -12.50 2.57
C VAL A 171 6.72 -13.10 3.89
N VAL A 172 5.78 -13.58 4.67
CA VAL A 172 6.01 -14.31 5.92
C VAL A 172 5.63 -15.77 5.73
N VAL A 173 6.62 -16.65 5.72
CA VAL A 173 6.46 -18.10 5.72
C VAL A 173 6.32 -18.55 7.17
N ASN A 174 5.09 -18.80 7.58
CA ASN A 174 4.76 -19.14 8.96
C ASN A 174 4.68 -20.65 9.20
N LYS A 175 4.63 -21.06 10.47
CA LYS A 175 4.56 -22.44 10.98
C LYS A 175 5.82 -23.26 10.71
N ILE A 176 6.99 -22.63 10.66
CA ILE A 176 8.28 -23.33 10.42
C ILE A 176 8.64 -24.38 11.49
N ASP A 177 7.89 -24.41 12.58
CA ASP A 177 7.97 -25.44 13.62
C ASP A 177 7.36 -26.78 13.22
N GLN A 178 6.55 -26.81 12.13
CA GLN A 178 5.83 -28.00 11.69
C GLN A 178 6.56 -28.80 10.61
N ILE A 179 7.64 -28.27 10.05
CA ILE A 179 8.42 -28.96 9.01
C ILE A 179 9.94 -28.82 9.26
N ASP A 180 10.70 -29.75 8.71
CA ASP A 180 12.16 -29.61 8.72
C ASP A 180 12.59 -28.44 7.81
N LYS A 181 13.51 -27.61 8.28
CA LYS A 181 14.06 -26.47 7.51
C LYS A 181 14.59 -26.85 6.12
N LYS A 182 15.07 -28.09 5.97
CA LYS A 182 15.55 -28.63 4.69
C LYS A 182 14.44 -28.81 3.64
N GLN A 183 13.18 -28.85 4.07
CA GLN A 183 12.02 -29.01 3.19
C GLN A 183 11.49 -27.66 2.67
N ILE A 184 11.94 -26.53 3.23
CA ILE A 184 11.53 -25.22 2.78
C ILE A 184 12.30 -24.89 1.49
N ASN A 185 11.58 -24.80 0.38
CA ASN A 185 12.15 -24.43 -0.90
C ASN A 185 11.90 -22.93 -1.20
N GLU A 186 12.82 -22.09 -0.74
CA GLU A 186 12.74 -20.63 -0.97
C GLU A 186 12.72 -20.28 -2.46
N LYS A 187 13.44 -21.03 -3.29
CA LYS A 187 13.46 -20.82 -4.76
C LYS A 187 12.08 -21.00 -5.37
N ASP A 188 11.33 -22.01 -4.91
CA ASP A 188 9.94 -22.24 -5.36
C ASP A 188 9.02 -21.08 -4.96
N ILE A 189 9.18 -20.56 -3.74
CA ILE A 189 8.41 -19.38 -3.27
C ILE A 189 8.69 -18.18 -4.16
N ILE A 190 9.97 -17.86 -4.40
CA ILE A 190 10.38 -16.74 -5.24
C ILE A 190 9.90 -16.92 -6.69
N GLU A 191 9.99 -18.13 -7.24
CA GLU A 191 9.56 -18.42 -8.61
C GLU A 191 8.05 -18.25 -8.78
N LYS A 192 7.26 -18.75 -7.84
CA LYS A 192 5.81 -18.61 -7.85
C LYS A 192 5.34 -17.16 -7.64
N LEU A 193 6.15 -16.34 -6.99
CA LEU A 193 5.89 -14.91 -6.76
C LEU A 193 6.74 -13.99 -7.66
N LYS A 194 7.31 -14.51 -8.75
CA LYS A 194 8.21 -13.75 -9.67
C LYS A 194 7.60 -12.50 -10.31
N PHE A 195 6.27 -12.40 -10.31
CA PHE A 195 5.57 -11.19 -10.75
C PHE A 195 5.69 -10.02 -9.76
N PHE A 196 6.23 -10.28 -8.55
CA PHE A 196 6.62 -9.28 -7.56
C PHE A 196 8.14 -9.37 -7.34
N PRO A 197 8.98 -8.75 -8.18
CA PRO A 197 10.40 -8.97 -8.18
C PRO A 197 11.09 -8.56 -6.88
N GLY A 198 11.96 -9.42 -6.39
CA GLY A 198 12.78 -9.14 -5.21
C GLY A 198 11.99 -9.06 -3.91
N ILE A 199 10.83 -9.72 -3.82
CA ILE A 199 10.03 -9.71 -2.59
C ILE A 199 10.82 -10.34 -1.42
N PRO A 200 10.93 -9.66 -0.27
CA PRO A 200 11.58 -10.22 0.91
C PRO A 200 10.78 -11.38 1.49
N VAL A 201 11.48 -12.46 1.85
CA VAL A 201 10.89 -13.65 2.48
C VAL A 201 11.44 -13.79 3.89
N VAL A 202 10.55 -13.88 4.88
CA VAL A 202 10.87 -14.06 6.30
C VAL A 202 10.21 -15.33 6.81
N TYR A 203 10.93 -16.07 7.62
CA TYR A 203 10.47 -17.33 8.21
C TYR A 203 10.07 -17.12 9.66
N THR A 204 8.83 -17.54 10.01
CA THR A 204 8.28 -17.32 11.34
C THR A 204 7.64 -18.57 11.93
N SER A 205 7.60 -18.64 13.24
CA SER A 205 6.71 -19.50 14.01
C SER A 205 6.03 -18.68 15.09
N ALA A 206 4.75 -18.43 14.91
CA ALA A 206 3.95 -17.73 15.93
C ALA A 206 3.88 -18.54 17.23
N THR A 207 3.91 -19.87 17.16
CA THR A 207 3.86 -20.79 18.30
C THR A 207 5.15 -20.75 19.11
N LEU A 208 6.30 -20.81 18.42
CA LEU A 208 7.63 -20.77 19.07
C LEU A 208 8.15 -19.35 19.27
N LYS A 209 7.38 -18.33 18.92
CA LYS A 209 7.75 -16.91 19.03
C LYS A 209 9.07 -16.58 18.30
N ARG A 210 9.24 -17.04 17.08
CA ARG A 210 10.46 -16.85 16.28
C ARG A 210 10.21 -16.10 14.99
N GLY A 211 11.17 -15.27 14.58
CA GLY A 211 11.20 -14.61 13.29
C GLY A 211 10.43 -13.30 13.18
N ILE A 212 9.75 -12.85 14.23
CA ILE A 212 8.99 -11.59 14.24
C ILE A 212 9.91 -10.37 14.12
N GLU A 213 11.06 -10.39 14.81
CA GLU A 213 12.08 -9.33 14.70
C GLU A 213 12.53 -9.13 13.26
N ASN A 214 12.75 -10.23 12.54
CA ASN A 214 13.13 -10.20 11.13
C ASN A 214 12.01 -9.61 10.27
N MET A 215 10.74 -9.90 10.57
CA MET A 215 9.59 -9.33 9.87
C MET A 215 9.54 -7.81 10.05
N PHE A 216 9.69 -7.30 11.27
CA PHE A 216 9.71 -5.86 11.53
C PHE A 216 10.92 -5.20 10.89
N SER A 217 12.10 -5.81 10.96
CA SER A 217 13.30 -5.32 10.27
C SER A 217 13.10 -5.19 8.76
N GLU A 218 12.46 -6.18 8.11
CA GLU A 218 12.16 -6.09 6.68
C GLU A 218 11.05 -5.08 6.37
N LEU A 219 10.04 -4.91 7.25
CA LEU A 219 9.03 -3.86 7.10
C LEU A 219 9.65 -2.46 7.10
N VAL A 220 10.60 -2.19 8.01
CA VAL A 220 11.33 -0.90 8.04
C VAL A 220 12.09 -0.69 6.73
N LYS A 221 12.83 -1.70 6.24
CA LYS A 221 13.58 -1.61 4.98
C LYS A 221 12.66 -1.38 3.78
N VAL A 222 11.53 -2.11 3.72
CA VAL A 222 10.55 -1.95 2.63
C VAL A 222 9.89 -0.58 2.72
N ASN A 223 9.58 -0.07 3.92
CA ASN A 223 9.03 1.27 4.10
C ASN A 223 10.00 2.35 3.62
N ALA A 224 11.30 2.22 3.94
CA ALA A 224 12.32 3.16 3.48
C ALA A 224 12.42 3.17 1.94
N ARG A 225 12.43 1.98 1.31
CA ARG A 225 12.43 1.85 -0.15
C ARG A 225 11.15 2.37 -0.80
N TYR A 226 10.02 2.19 -0.14
CA TYR A 226 8.71 2.64 -0.61
C TYR A 226 8.60 4.17 -0.66
N ARG A 227 9.34 4.85 0.22
CA ARG A 227 9.41 6.31 0.32
C ARG A 227 10.63 6.91 -0.37
N GLN A 228 11.44 6.08 -1.04
CA GLN A 228 12.69 6.52 -1.65
C GLN A 228 12.47 7.60 -2.70
N GLU A 229 13.24 8.65 -2.59
CA GLU A 229 13.34 9.70 -3.59
C GLU A 229 14.62 9.51 -4.41
N PHE A 230 14.51 9.71 -5.72
CA PHE A 230 15.62 9.57 -6.65
C PHE A 230 16.07 10.95 -7.12
N ASP A 231 17.37 11.18 -7.10
CA ASP A 231 17.95 12.36 -7.71
C ASP A 231 17.69 12.37 -9.22
N SER A 232 17.18 13.49 -9.74
CA SER A 232 16.73 13.60 -11.13
C SER A 232 17.87 13.45 -12.13
N ASP A 233 19.07 13.96 -11.81
CA ASP A 233 20.23 13.88 -12.71
C ASP A 233 20.79 12.46 -12.73
N GLN A 234 20.83 11.80 -11.57
CA GLN A 234 21.23 10.40 -11.48
C GLN A 234 20.24 9.50 -12.24
N LEU A 235 18.94 9.71 -12.04
CA LEU A 235 17.89 8.96 -12.72
C LEU A 235 18.00 9.12 -14.24
N TRP A 236 18.22 10.34 -14.71
CA TRP A 236 18.41 10.61 -16.15
C TRP A 236 19.63 9.88 -16.72
N LYS A 237 20.77 9.96 -16.05
CA LYS A 237 22.00 9.25 -16.49
C LYS A 237 21.78 7.75 -16.58
N ILE A 238 21.08 7.16 -15.61
CA ILE A 238 20.76 5.72 -15.60
C ILE A 238 19.84 5.37 -16.77
N VAL A 239 18.78 6.13 -17.01
CA VAL A 239 17.86 5.88 -18.13
C VAL A 239 18.57 5.98 -19.47
N VAL A 240 19.43 6.98 -19.65
CA VAL A 240 20.24 7.12 -20.87
C VAL A 240 21.21 5.93 -21.06
N SER A 241 21.85 5.46 -19.99
CA SER A 241 22.72 4.28 -20.04
C SER A 241 21.94 3.02 -20.48
N LEU A 242 20.81 2.74 -19.85
CA LEU A 242 19.95 1.61 -20.19
C LEU A 242 19.50 1.65 -21.66
N ILE A 243 19.14 2.83 -22.16
CA ILE A 243 18.71 3.01 -23.55
C ILE A 243 19.89 2.85 -24.53
N SER A 244 21.10 3.25 -24.13
CA SER A 244 22.29 3.06 -24.93
C SER A 244 22.73 1.61 -25.04
N GLU A 245 22.50 0.81 -23.99
CA GLU A 245 22.77 -0.63 -23.97
C GLU A 245 21.78 -1.42 -24.84
N ASN A 246 20.53 -0.99 -24.89
CA ASN A 246 19.48 -1.61 -25.70
C ASN A 246 18.68 -0.53 -26.41
N ILE A 247 19.13 -0.21 -27.62
CA ILE A 247 18.53 0.85 -28.45
C ILE A 247 17.07 0.51 -28.80
N PRO A 248 16.13 1.44 -28.59
CA PRO A 248 14.72 1.20 -28.90
C PRO A 248 14.49 0.98 -30.41
N PRO A 249 13.39 0.33 -30.78
CA PRO A 249 13.07 0.05 -32.18
C PRO A 249 12.89 1.36 -32.98
N SER A 250 13.18 1.29 -34.26
CA SER A 250 12.94 2.37 -35.21
C SER A 250 12.03 1.91 -36.33
N LYS A 251 11.22 2.82 -36.87
CA LYS A 251 10.34 2.54 -38.03
C LYS A 251 10.61 3.55 -39.15
N GLY A 252 11.32 3.13 -40.17
CA GLY A 252 11.75 4.01 -41.27
C GLY A 252 12.69 5.12 -40.73
N LYS A 253 12.32 6.37 -40.95
CA LYS A 253 13.08 7.55 -40.45
C LYS A 253 12.75 7.93 -39.00
N LYS A 254 11.69 7.34 -38.42
CA LYS A 254 11.30 7.64 -37.03
C LYS A 254 12.14 6.82 -36.06
N ARG A 255 12.86 7.52 -35.20
CA ARG A 255 13.67 6.93 -34.10
C ARG A 255 13.03 7.30 -32.78
N VAL A 256 13.02 6.35 -31.85
CA VAL A 256 12.63 6.58 -30.46
C VAL A 256 13.85 7.04 -29.68
N TYR A 257 13.73 8.12 -28.94
CA TYR A 257 14.77 8.57 -28.00
C TYR A 257 14.18 9.23 -26.78
N PRO A 258 14.85 9.08 -25.62
CA PRO A 258 14.40 9.68 -24.36
C PRO A 258 14.59 11.19 -24.41
N VAL A 259 13.69 11.92 -23.77
CA VAL A 259 13.73 13.38 -23.64
C VAL A 259 13.95 13.80 -22.21
N SER A 260 13.29 13.13 -21.28
CA SER A 260 13.46 13.38 -19.84
C SER A 260 13.05 12.17 -19.02
N ALA A 261 13.61 12.05 -17.83
CA ALA A 261 13.20 11.10 -16.81
C ALA A 261 13.11 11.81 -15.47
N LYS A 262 12.03 11.62 -14.75
CA LYS A 262 11.84 12.22 -13.43
C LYS A 262 10.93 11.36 -12.56
N GLN A 263 11.12 11.42 -11.27
CA GLN A 263 10.16 10.90 -10.32
C GLN A 263 8.99 11.87 -10.21
N ILE A 264 7.77 11.36 -10.37
CA ILE A 264 6.53 12.15 -10.32
C ILE A 264 5.64 11.78 -9.12
N GLY A 265 6.08 10.82 -8.32
CA GLY A 265 5.40 10.40 -7.10
C GLY A 265 6.28 9.46 -6.28
N SER A 266 6.06 9.49 -4.99
CA SER A 266 6.55 8.54 -4.00
C SER A 266 5.34 7.81 -3.40
N HIS A 267 5.58 6.64 -2.77
CA HIS A 267 4.54 5.87 -2.06
C HIS A 267 3.48 5.17 -2.96
N PRO A 268 3.86 4.30 -3.92
CA PRO A 268 5.19 3.83 -4.29
C PRO A 268 5.94 4.77 -5.23
N PRO A 269 7.26 4.55 -5.46
CA PRO A 269 8.01 5.31 -6.44
C PRO A 269 7.37 5.26 -7.83
N LYS A 270 7.06 6.44 -8.38
CA LYS A 270 6.50 6.59 -9.71
C LYS A 270 7.45 7.40 -10.58
N ILE A 271 7.95 6.79 -11.65
CA ILE A 271 8.91 7.40 -12.57
C ILE A 271 8.21 7.65 -13.91
N GLN A 272 8.31 8.87 -14.40
CA GLN A 272 7.87 9.22 -15.75
C GLN A 272 9.10 9.38 -16.65
N ILE A 273 9.07 8.70 -17.79
CA ILE A 273 10.06 8.88 -18.85
C ILE A 273 9.33 9.37 -20.10
N LYS A 274 9.74 10.53 -20.58
CA LYS A 274 9.22 11.08 -21.84
C LYS A 274 10.11 10.64 -22.99
N PHE A 275 9.47 10.15 -24.04
CA PHE A 275 10.13 9.75 -25.28
C PHE A 275 9.55 10.53 -26.45
N LYS A 276 10.34 10.73 -27.48
CA LYS A 276 9.85 11.09 -28.80
C LYS A 276 9.55 9.83 -29.60
N ASN A 277 8.39 9.81 -30.26
CA ASN A 277 7.81 8.64 -30.96
C ASN A 277 7.60 7.44 -30.04
N SER A 278 7.05 7.68 -28.85
CA SER A 278 6.77 6.67 -27.80
C SER A 278 5.79 5.59 -28.27
N ASP A 279 4.97 5.87 -29.29
CA ASP A 279 4.05 4.95 -29.96
C ASP A 279 4.73 3.70 -30.56
N LEU A 280 6.03 3.78 -30.82
CA LEU A 280 6.82 2.67 -31.33
C LEU A 280 7.36 1.75 -30.22
N LEU A 281 7.24 2.13 -28.94
CA LEU A 281 7.73 1.34 -27.83
C LEU A 281 6.77 0.20 -27.50
N HIS A 282 7.27 -1.03 -27.60
CA HIS A 282 6.53 -2.20 -27.17
C HIS A 282 6.58 -2.36 -25.65
N PHE A 283 5.59 -3.01 -25.05
CA PHE A 283 5.52 -3.23 -23.60
C PHE A 283 6.75 -3.96 -23.03
N SER A 284 7.42 -4.79 -23.83
CA SER A 284 8.66 -5.46 -23.44
C SER A 284 9.80 -4.48 -23.16
N TYR A 285 9.83 -3.35 -23.87
CA TYR A 285 10.84 -2.32 -23.65
C TYR A 285 10.61 -1.59 -22.32
N LYS A 286 9.35 -1.33 -21.99
CA LYS A 286 8.99 -0.82 -20.66
C LYS A 286 9.48 -1.74 -19.54
N ARG A 287 9.28 -3.06 -19.69
CA ARG A 287 9.80 -4.06 -18.74
C ARG A 287 11.33 -4.07 -18.66
N TYR A 288 12.01 -3.92 -19.80
CA TYR A 288 13.46 -3.82 -19.82
C TYR A 288 13.96 -2.65 -18.97
N ILE A 289 13.40 -1.46 -19.17
CA ILE A 289 13.75 -0.27 -18.39
C ILE A 289 13.42 -0.49 -16.90
N GLU A 290 12.24 -1.00 -16.59
CA GLU A 290 11.84 -1.29 -15.21
C GLU A 290 12.82 -2.24 -14.51
N ASN A 291 13.20 -3.33 -15.17
CA ASN A 291 14.17 -4.27 -14.63
C ASN A 291 15.57 -3.65 -14.47
N GLY A 292 15.99 -2.81 -15.42
CA GLY A 292 17.25 -2.06 -15.32
C GLY A 292 17.27 -1.12 -14.13
N LEU A 293 16.20 -0.36 -13.93
CA LEU A 293 16.06 0.52 -12.76
C LEU A 293 16.09 -0.27 -11.45
N ARG A 294 15.38 -1.42 -11.39
CA ARG A 294 15.38 -2.30 -10.20
C ARG A 294 16.73 -2.92 -9.89
N ASN A 295 17.58 -3.16 -10.88
CA ASN A 295 18.93 -3.69 -10.68
C ASN A 295 19.88 -2.64 -10.08
N ILE A 296 19.62 -1.35 -10.36
CA ILE A 296 20.46 -0.24 -9.90
C ILE A 296 19.97 0.31 -8.57
N PHE A 297 18.65 0.50 -8.44
CA PHE A 297 18.03 0.92 -7.21
C PHE A 297 17.55 -0.28 -6.41
N ASP A 298 17.85 -0.32 -5.11
CA ASP A 298 17.30 -1.36 -4.22
C ASP A 298 15.79 -1.13 -4.00
N LEU A 299 14.98 -1.79 -4.84
CA LEU A 299 13.51 -1.73 -4.78
C LEU A 299 12.90 -3.08 -4.35
N LYS A 300 13.63 -3.85 -3.53
CA LYS A 300 13.13 -5.14 -3.00
C LYS A 300 11.86 -4.93 -2.19
N GLY A 301 10.83 -5.70 -2.54
CA GLY A 301 9.53 -5.64 -1.87
C GLY A 301 8.68 -4.41 -2.20
N VAL A 302 9.10 -3.57 -3.14
CA VAL A 302 8.39 -2.34 -3.52
C VAL A 302 8.00 -2.38 -5.00
N PRO A 303 6.74 -2.08 -5.36
CA PRO A 303 6.37 -1.89 -6.75
C PRO A 303 6.97 -0.59 -7.29
N LEU A 304 7.44 -0.63 -8.53
CA LEU A 304 7.85 0.55 -9.29
C LEU A 304 6.81 0.84 -10.34
N GLN A 305 6.24 2.05 -10.31
CA GLN A 305 5.33 2.50 -11.34
C GLN A 305 6.10 3.26 -12.41
N LEU A 306 6.20 2.68 -13.60
CA LEU A 306 6.85 3.32 -14.74
C LEU A 306 5.80 3.85 -15.72
N GLU A 307 5.79 5.16 -15.95
CA GLU A 307 4.96 5.83 -16.93
C GLU A 307 5.80 6.26 -18.13
N ILE A 308 5.40 5.82 -19.31
CA ILE A 308 6.01 6.28 -20.57
C ILE A 308 5.00 7.20 -21.25
N SER A 309 5.45 8.37 -21.64
CA SER A 309 4.62 9.37 -22.32
C SER A 309 5.34 9.99 -23.51
N GLU A 310 4.57 10.53 -24.44
CA GLU A 310 5.08 11.36 -25.54
C GLU A 310 5.60 12.69 -24.98
N SER A 311 6.63 13.25 -25.63
CA SER A 311 7.23 14.52 -25.22
C SER A 311 6.64 15.71 -25.97
#